data_4741f08d46029897df79add8e27811df
#
_entry.id   4741f08d46029897df79add8e27811df
#
_cell.length_a   1.000
_cell.length_b   1.000
_cell.length_c   1.000
_cell.angle_alpha   90.00
_cell.angle_beta   90.00
_cell.angle_gamma   90.00
#
_symmetry.space_group_name_H-M   'P 1'
#
loop_
_entity.id
_entity.type
_entity.pdbx_description
1 polymer ?
#
loop_
_entity_poly.entity_id
_entity_poly.type
_entity_poly.pdbx_seq_one_letter_code
_entity_poly.pdbx_strand_id
1 'polypeptide(L)'
;MKLIKNIILGTFALTGSLAVTSCSGLLDTENLYEANLDSYYSNKTEIDLAMSGVYNSMFVDGVLSEEHLIASLFSDLLLAGGGPDDTNSQNLDAFLSNTEDIHVDLWKETYNGVYCANAVIEAIPNADFTADFTSEDDIEDYMNSSLGEAYFMRAFYMFRAAKIFGGMPLIPTTDADREVARATIPETYQFIATDLLKAIEYLPEENINSISLNDYGHANIWVAKSFLARVYMYYTGYMTNIEKIATDELPYDEGSVTKSDVIAHLEDVINNSGHGLVSDFRNLWPYSYVNESNSIYNPDYVAGDAILPWAADNNLAWVGQDGIHSTLGTGNNEVIFALRFGLGNWDYDGGTGQKYSNRMPLYMGVRDHSMIPFGQGWGWCSVHPTFYNGWSDTDTRKAGSVLTLGDADQGTGSWVAGKSNQETTLMNKKYTTLQHNGDDGVLGMFYYIYNMNNADPMQLWAAQDFYYMRYADVLLMHSELTETADGLNKVRERAGLEATAYSLEAIKTERMYEFAFEGVRWFDLVRWGDVETSNNYYSSPITVSNAGVEASYSVTYRAETKGLSAIPQSEIRLSNGIYSQNPGW
;
A
#
# COMPACT_ATOMS: atom_id res chain seq x y z
N MET A 1 -73.38 -39.89 24.73
CA MET A 1 -72.06 -39.24 24.93
C MET A 1 -70.83 -40.09 24.61
N LYS A 2 -70.89 -41.43 24.65
CA LYS A 2 -69.72 -42.30 24.30
C LYS A 2 -69.52 -42.51 22.79
N LEU A 3 -70.59 -42.36 21.97
CA LEU A 3 -70.51 -42.57 20.51
C LEU A 3 -69.88 -41.38 19.78
N ILE A 4 -70.08 -40.16 20.29
CA ILE A 4 -69.52 -38.93 19.68
C ILE A 4 -68.01 -38.79 19.96
N LYS A 5 -67.50 -39.31 21.09
CA LYS A 5 -66.04 -39.29 21.39
C LYS A 5 -65.20 -40.19 20.46
N ASN A 6 -65.77 -41.30 20.01
CA ASN A 6 -65.06 -42.23 19.14
C ASN A 6 -65.00 -41.78 17.66
N ILE A 7 -66.02 -40.97 17.23
CA ILE A 7 -66.03 -40.40 15.88
C ILE A 7 -64.99 -39.25 15.76
N ILE A 8 -64.86 -38.43 16.82
CA ILE A 8 -63.87 -37.33 16.86
C ILE A 8 -62.41 -37.84 16.93
N LEU A 9 -62.16 -38.95 17.62
CA LEU A 9 -60.81 -39.56 17.68
C LEU A 9 -60.47 -40.28 16.34
N GLY A 10 -61.44 -40.83 15.61
CA GLY A 10 -61.22 -41.47 14.32
C GLY A 10 -60.91 -40.47 13.20
N THR A 11 -61.57 -39.29 13.26
CA THR A 11 -61.31 -38.22 12.26
C THR A 11 -60.01 -37.52 12.45
N PHE A 12 -59.52 -37.42 13.68
CA PHE A 12 -58.20 -36.85 13.97
C PHE A 12 -57.02 -37.81 13.62
N ALA A 13 -57.25 -39.13 13.65
CA ALA A 13 -56.25 -40.13 13.27
C ALA A 13 -56.11 -40.28 11.73
N LEU A 14 -57.17 -39.97 10.94
CA LEU A 14 -57.13 -40.04 9.48
C LEU A 14 -56.62 -38.76 8.83
N THR A 15 -56.70 -37.60 9.50
CA THR A 15 -56.11 -36.33 9.02
C THR A 15 -54.65 -36.17 9.40
N GLY A 16 -54.16 -36.92 10.40
CA GLY A 16 -52.76 -36.91 10.82
C GLY A 16 -51.81 -37.71 9.94
N SER A 17 -52.29 -38.60 9.08
CA SER A 17 -51.46 -39.46 8.22
C SER A 17 -51.34 -38.98 6.77
N LEU A 18 -51.96 -37.83 6.42
CA LEU A 18 -51.82 -37.21 5.10
C LEU A 18 -50.95 -35.95 5.09
N ALA A 19 -50.31 -35.59 6.23
CA ALA A 19 -49.48 -34.39 6.36
C ALA A 19 -48.00 -34.67 6.43
N VAL A 20 -47.51 -35.85 6.04
CA VAL A 20 -46.08 -36.18 6.03
C VAL A 20 -45.53 -36.54 4.65
N THR A 21 -46.20 -36.13 3.57
CA THR A 21 -45.47 -35.93 2.33
C THR A 21 -45.03 -34.49 2.32
N SER A 22 -43.96 -34.21 3.06
CA SER A 22 -43.18 -32.99 2.94
C SER A 22 -42.76 -32.87 1.48
N CYS A 23 -43.33 -31.93 0.77
CA CYS A 23 -42.76 -31.45 -0.47
C CYS A 23 -41.40 -30.81 -0.13
N SER A 24 -40.36 -31.61 -0.09
CA SER A 24 -38.97 -31.12 -0.04
C SER A 24 -38.67 -30.17 -1.22
N GLY A 25 -39.41 -30.29 -2.32
CA GLY A 25 -39.27 -29.41 -3.49
C GLY A 25 -40.01 -28.08 -3.43
N LEU A 26 -40.76 -27.76 -2.32
CA LEU A 26 -41.46 -26.47 -2.19
C LEU A 26 -40.73 -25.49 -1.26
N LEU A 27 -39.65 -25.97 -0.62
CA LEU A 27 -38.74 -25.17 0.22
C LEU A 27 -37.42 -24.87 -0.48
N ASP A 28 -37.13 -25.55 -1.58
CA ASP A 28 -36.02 -25.23 -2.49
C ASP A 28 -36.52 -24.26 -3.58
N THR A 29 -37.12 -23.16 -3.20
CA THR A 29 -37.21 -22.03 -4.11
C THR A 29 -35.90 -21.31 -4.10
N GLU A 30 -35.08 -21.58 -5.12
CA GLU A 30 -34.03 -20.65 -5.49
C GLU A 30 -34.63 -19.24 -5.57
N ASN A 31 -34.09 -18.33 -4.81
CA ASN A 31 -34.53 -16.93 -4.88
C ASN A 31 -34.00 -16.35 -6.18
N LEU A 32 -34.79 -16.49 -7.25
CA LEU A 32 -34.45 -16.00 -8.60
C LEU A 32 -34.28 -14.47 -8.68
N TYR A 33 -34.45 -13.75 -7.58
CA TYR A 33 -34.38 -12.30 -7.49
C TYR A 33 -33.28 -11.78 -6.57
N GLU A 34 -32.56 -12.64 -5.89
CA GLU A 34 -31.37 -12.29 -5.14
C GLU A 34 -30.17 -12.99 -5.77
N ALA A 35 -29.17 -12.21 -6.19
CA ALA A 35 -27.90 -12.74 -6.64
C ALA A 35 -27.26 -13.53 -5.47
N ASN A 36 -27.02 -14.81 -5.66
CA ASN A 36 -26.23 -15.64 -4.74
C ASN A 36 -24.85 -15.89 -5.37
N LEU A 37 -23.90 -16.36 -4.58
CA LEU A 37 -22.54 -16.62 -5.06
C LEU A 37 -22.50 -17.60 -6.25
N ASP A 38 -23.42 -18.56 -6.31
CA ASP A 38 -23.47 -19.58 -7.37
C ASP A 38 -24.04 -19.06 -8.70
N SER A 39 -24.78 -17.94 -8.69
CA SER A 39 -25.43 -17.35 -9.86
C SER A 39 -24.91 -15.97 -10.26
N TYR A 40 -24.10 -15.34 -9.43
CA TYR A 40 -23.58 -14.00 -9.65
C TYR A 40 -22.33 -14.10 -10.48
N TYR A 41 -21.40 -14.23 -10.64
CA TYR A 41 -20.14 -14.26 -11.40
C TYR A 41 -20.25 -15.08 -12.69
N SER A 42 -21.24 -14.81 -13.52
CA SER A 42 -21.58 -15.66 -14.67
C SER A 42 -21.17 -15.08 -16.03
N ASN A 43 -20.76 -13.82 -16.09
CA ASN A 43 -20.43 -13.10 -17.32
C ASN A 43 -19.36 -12.02 -17.08
N LYS A 44 -18.85 -11.42 -18.17
CA LYS A 44 -17.81 -10.40 -18.12
C LYS A 44 -18.12 -9.24 -17.15
N THR A 45 -19.32 -8.68 -17.24
CA THR A 45 -19.71 -7.51 -16.41
C THR A 45 -19.65 -7.85 -14.92
N GLU A 46 -20.11 -9.03 -14.54
CA GLU A 46 -20.09 -9.48 -13.15
C GLU A 46 -18.69 -9.78 -12.64
N ILE A 47 -17.83 -10.35 -13.48
CA ILE A 47 -16.39 -10.56 -13.17
C ILE A 47 -15.67 -9.22 -13.03
N ASP A 48 -15.89 -8.25 -13.93
CA ASP A 48 -15.29 -6.92 -13.84
C ASP A 48 -15.69 -6.20 -12.54
N LEU A 49 -16.96 -6.32 -12.13
CA LEU A 49 -17.45 -5.80 -10.85
C LEU A 49 -16.80 -6.50 -9.66
N ALA A 50 -16.66 -7.83 -9.73
CA ALA A 50 -15.97 -8.60 -8.70
C ALA A 50 -14.50 -8.20 -8.58
N MET A 51 -13.81 -8.04 -9.71
CA MET A 51 -12.42 -7.55 -9.74
C MET A 51 -12.30 -6.14 -9.15
N SER A 52 -13.26 -5.26 -9.44
CA SER A 52 -13.32 -3.95 -8.78
C SER A 52 -13.43 -4.09 -7.25
N GLY A 53 -14.17 -5.10 -6.77
CA GLY A 53 -14.24 -5.45 -5.35
C GLY A 53 -12.90 -5.92 -4.78
N VAL A 54 -12.13 -6.69 -5.56
CA VAL A 54 -10.77 -7.12 -5.19
C VAL A 54 -9.87 -5.89 -4.97
N TYR A 55 -9.82 -4.98 -5.92
CA TYR A 55 -9.01 -3.75 -5.79
C TYR A 55 -9.53 -2.80 -4.69
N ASN A 56 -10.85 -2.74 -4.48
CA ASN A 56 -11.45 -1.84 -3.48
C ASN A 56 -10.98 -2.12 -2.05
N SER A 57 -10.65 -3.36 -1.73
CA SER A 57 -10.11 -3.73 -0.40
C SER A 57 -8.76 -3.05 -0.07
N MET A 58 -8.04 -2.51 -1.07
CA MET A 58 -6.84 -1.71 -0.85
C MET A 58 -7.13 -0.31 -0.28
N PHE A 59 -8.34 0.21 -0.50
CA PHE A 59 -8.68 1.60 -0.22
C PHE A 59 -9.43 1.79 1.10
N VAL A 60 -9.71 0.73 1.81
CA VAL A 60 -10.27 0.84 3.15
C VAL A 60 -9.23 1.51 4.05
N ASP A 61 -9.66 2.50 4.77
CA ASP A 61 -8.88 3.53 5.42
C ASP A 61 -7.72 3.02 6.29
N GLY A 62 -7.95 1.93 7.01
CA GLY A 62 -6.94 1.34 7.88
C GLY A 62 -5.80 0.64 7.14
N VAL A 63 -6.04 0.08 5.96
CA VAL A 63 -5.11 -0.89 5.35
C VAL A 63 -3.83 -0.23 4.87
N LEU A 64 -3.93 0.79 4.02
CA LEU A 64 -2.74 1.44 3.50
C LEU A 64 -2.05 2.29 4.57
N SER A 65 -2.83 3.07 5.31
CA SER A 65 -2.28 3.95 6.33
C SER A 65 -1.61 3.17 7.46
N GLU A 66 -2.18 2.04 7.90
CA GLU A 66 -1.56 1.21 8.94
C GLU A 66 -0.25 0.58 8.48
N GLU A 67 -0.21 -0.07 7.31
CA GLU A 67 1.03 -0.64 6.77
C GLU A 67 2.10 0.44 6.61
N HIS A 68 1.75 1.57 5.98
CA HIS A 68 2.70 2.64 5.73
C HIS A 68 3.12 3.34 7.01
N LEU A 69 2.21 3.56 7.96
CA LEU A 69 2.54 4.12 9.28
C LEU A 69 3.47 3.21 10.06
N ILE A 70 3.22 1.90 10.09
CA ILE A 70 4.11 0.92 10.72
C ILE A 70 5.50 1.01 10.06
N ALA A 71 5.55 0.92 8.73
CA ALA A 71 6.79 0.98 7.99
C ALA A 71 7.55 2.29 8.17
N SER A 72 6.83 3.39 8.40
CA SER A 72 7.41 4.71 8.61
C SER A 72 7.89 4.91 10.04
N LEU A 73 7.03 4.63 11.02
CA LEU A 73 7.29 4.88 12.45
C LEU A 73 8.22 3.85 13.09
N PHE A 74 8.24 2.62 12.59
CA PHE A 74 9.25 1.64 13.01
C PHE A 74 10.61 1.87 12.37
N SER A 75 10.68 2.74 11.33
CA SER A 75 11.94 3.02 10.64
C SER A 75 12.79 4.04 11.40
N ASP A 76 14.06 4.10 11.00
CA ASP A 76 15.03 5.07 11.50
C ASP A 76 14.93 6.47 10.85
N LEU A 77 13.89 6.75 10.12
CA LEU A 77 13.78 7.99 9.34
C LEU A 77 12.81 9.00 9.95
N LEU A 78 11.81 8.53 10.68
CA LEU A 78 10.70 9.34 11.15
C LEU A 78 10.47 9.18 12.65
N LEU A 79 9.82 10.15 13.24
CA LEU A 79 9.37 10.17 14.63
C LEU A 79 7.86 10.33 14.64
N ALA A 80 7.17 9.65 15.52
CA ALA A 80 5.76 9.92 15.74
C ALA A 80 5.58 11.34 16.29
N GLY A 81 4.47 11.95 15.90
CA GLY A 81 4.12 13.30 16.33
C GLY A 81 2.65 13.39 16.71
N GLY A 82 1.99 14.38 16.13
CA GLY A 82 0.57 14.62 16.35
C GLY A 82 0.29 15.38 17.63
N GLY A 83 -0.98 15.42 18.04
CA GLY A 83 -1.39 16.08 19.27
C GLY A 83 -1.18 15.22 20.53
N PRO A 84 -1.52 15.75 21.72
CA PRO A 84 -1.42 15.02 22.97
C PRO A 84 -2.29 13.74 23.01
N ASP A 85 -3.34 13.69 22.20
CA ASP A 85 -4.29 12.57 22.13
C ASP A 85 -3.89 11.50 21.11
N ASP A 86 -2.90 11.78 20.24
CA ASP A 86 -2.42 10.86 19.20
C ASP A 86 -1.46 9.80 19.78
N THR A 87 -1.88 9.15 20.88
CA THR A 87 -1.05 8.21 21.62
C THR A 87 -0.75 6.93 20.87
N ASN A 88 -1.59 6.54 19.92
CA ASN A 88 -1.38 5.32 19.14
C ASN A 88 -0.14 5.40 18.24
N SER A 89 0.04 6.50 17.50
CA SER A 89 1.22 6.71 16.67
C SER A 89 2.49 6.80 17.53
N GLN A 90 2.44 7.48 18.67
CA GLN A 90 3.56 7.58 19.62
C GLN A 90 3.94 6.24 20.23
N ASN A 91 2.96 5.39 20.51
CA ASN A 91 3.20 4.03 21.00
C ASN A 91 3.82 3.13 19.92
N LEU A 92 3.38 3.28 18.66
CA LEU A 92 3.99 2.56 17.53
C LEU A 92 5.47 2.90 17.40
N ASP A 93 5.81 4.17 17.34
CA ASP A 93 7.19 4.66 17.23
C ASP A 93 8.07 4.17 18.41
N ALA A 94 7.50 4.14 19.60
CA ALA A 94 8.19 3.66 20.79
C ALA A 94 8.27 2.12 20.90
N PHE A 95 7.80 1.36 19.93
CA PHE A 95 7.66 -0.11 19.98
C PHE A 95 6.88 -0.60 21.21
N LEU A 96 5.97 0.19 21.71
CA LEU A 96 5.18 -0.18 22.89
C LEU A 96 4.02 -1.08 22.46
N SER A 97 3.69 -2.03 23.32
CA SER A 97 2.47 -2.81 23.15
C SER A 97 1.27 -1.88 23.23
N ASN A 98 0.42 -1.95 22.22
CA ASN A 98 -0.87 -1.32 22.30
C ASN A 98 -1.85 -2.30 22.91
N THR A 99 -2.56 -1.84 23.90
CA THR A 99 -3.63 -2.59 24.58
C THR A 99 -4.85 -2.76 23.68
N GLU A 100 -4.93 -1.96 22.63
CA GLU A 100 -6.01 -1.95 21.65
C GLU A 100 -5.57 -2.65 20.35
N ASP A 101 -6.53 -3.08 19.56
CA ASP A 101 -6.32 -3.79 18.30
C ASP A 101 -5.94 -2.80 17.17
N ILE A 102 -4.82 -2.11 17.31
CA ILE A 102 -4.37 -1.03 16.41
C ILE A 102 -4.19 -1.51 14.96
N HIS A 103 -3.96 -2.79 14.74
CA HIS A 103 -3.77 -3.36 13.41
C HIS A 103 -4.95 -4.25 12.96
N VAL A 104 -6.08 -4.13 13.60
CA VAL A 104 -7.23 -5.00 13.32
C VAL A 104 -7.80 -4.77 11.93
N ASP A 105 -7.81 -3.54 11.45
CA ASP A 105 -8.35 -3.22 10.14
C ASP A 105 -7.45 -3.77 9.04
N LEU A 106 -6.13 -3.68 9.18
CA LEU A 106 -5.19 -4.33 8.26
C LEU A 106 -5.42 -5.85 8.18
N TRP A 107 -5.64 -6.50 9.33
CA TRP A 107 -5.95 -7.94 9.37
C TRP A 107 -7.25 -8.27 8.65
N LYS A 108 -8.34 -7.56 8.98
CA LYS A 108 -9.67 -7.79 8.39
C LYS A 108 -9.70 -7.54 6.89
N GLU A 109 -9.14 -6.43 6.46
CA GLU A 109 -9.15 -6.06 5.03
C GLU A 109 -8.23 -6.94 4.19
N THR A 110 -7.16 -7.49 4.78
CA THR A 110 -6.38 -8.54 4.13
C THR A 110 -7.28 -9.72 3.76
N TYR A 111 -8.07 -10.22 4.71
CA TYR A 111 -8.96 -11.36 4.45
C TYR A 111 -10.19 -11.00 3.61
N ASN A 112 -10.65 -9.76 3.66
CA ASN A 112 -11.66 -9.28 2.73
C ASN A 112 -11.13 -9.32 1.28
N GLY A 113 -9.94 -8.80 1.04
CA GLY A 113 -9.30 -8.85 -0.28
C GLY A 113 -9.01 -10.29 -0.75
N VAL A 114 -8.52 -11.15 0.15
CA VAL A 114 -8.31 -12.58 -0.13
C VAL A 114 -9.61 -13.26 -0.51
N TYR A 115 -10.70 -13.01 0.21
CA TYR A 115 -12.01 -13.59 -0.10
C TYR A 115 -12.54 -13.13 -1.47
N CYS A 116 -12.45 -11.84 -1.78
CA CYS A 116 -12.84 -11.31 -3.08
C CYS A 116 -12.01 -11.91 -4.22
N ALA A 117 -10.70 -12.06 -4.02
CA ALA A 117 -9.83 -12.71 -5.01
C ALA A 117 -10.15 -14.20 -5.20
N ASN A 118 -10.43 -14.93 -4.10
CA ASN A 118 -10.88 -16.32 -4.18
C ASN A 118 -12.15 -16.45 -5.02
N ALA A 119 -13.13 -15.56 -4.80
CA ALA A 119 -14.40 -15.59 -5.54
C ALA A 119 -14.18 -15.42 -7.06
N VAL A 120 -13.29 -14.52 -7.47
CA VAL A 120 -12.94 -14.34 -8.88
C VAL A 120 -12.21 -15.56 -9.44
N ILE A 121 -11.21 -16.10 -8.73
CA ILE A 121 -10.43 -17.28 -9.15
C ILE A 121 -11.34 -18.50 -9.35
N GLU A 122 -12.33 -18.69 -8.47
CA GLU A 122 -13.26 -19.82 -8.54
C GLU A 122 -14.32 -19.63 -9.63
N ALA A 123 -14.72 -18.41 -9.90
CA ALA A 123 -15.80 -18.08 -10.83
C ALA A 123 -15.36 -18.14 -12.30
N ILE A 124 -14.20 -17.58 -12.65
CA ILE A 124 -13.75 -17.43 -14.04
C ILE A 124 -13.82 -18.74 -14.84
N PRO A 125 -13.34 -19.91 -14.34
CA PRO A 125 -13.41 -21.16 -15.11
C PRO A 125 -14.83 -21.66 -15.40
N ASN A 126 -15.84 -21.14 -14.70
CA ASN A 126 -17.25 -21.56 -14.78
C ASN A 126 -18.15 -20.53 -15.44
N ALA A 127 -17.67 -19.32 -15.72
CA ALA A 127 -18.44 -18.24 -16.33
C ALA A 127 -18.59 -18.43 -17.86
N ASP A 128 -19.65 -17.88 -18.45
CA ASP A 128 -19.91 -17.93 -19.89
C ASP A 128 -19.68 -16.53 -20.50
N PHE A 129 -18.59 -16.41 -21.26
CA PHE A 129 -18.17 -15.16 -21.93
C PHE A 129 -18.55 -15.11 -23.42
N THR A 130 -19.28 -16.11 -23.93
CA THR A 130 -19.60 -16.20 -25.38
C THR A 130 -20.48 -15.05 -25.88
N ALA A 131 -21.22 -14.38 -24.99
CA ALA A 131 -22.02 -13.21 -25.34
C ALA A 131 -21.20 -11.91 -25.36
N ASP A 132 -20.06 -11.87 -24.69
CA ASP A 132 -19.25 -10.68 -24.49
C ASP A 132 -18.13 -10.55 -25.55
N PHE A 133 -17.66 -11.67 -26.11
CA PHE A 133 -16.54 -11.74 -27.05
C PHE A 133 -16.93 -12.41 -28.36
N THR A 134 -16.16 -12.14 -29.42
CA THR A 134 -16.40 -12.67 -30.77
C THR A 134 -15.50 -13.82 -31.17
N SER A 135 -14.42 -14.06 -30.42
CA SER A 135 -13.49 -15.17 -30.66
C SER A 135 -13.19 -15.93 -29.36
N GLU A 136 -12.79 -17.20 -29.51
CA GLU A 136 -12.32 -18.02 -28.37
C GLU A 136 -10.99 -17.48 -27.82
N ASP A 137 -10.13 -16.93 -28.65
CA ASP A 137 -8.84 -16.34 -28.25
C ASP A 137 -9.06 -15.11 -27.35
N ASP A 138 -10.03 -14.22 -27.68
CA ASP A 138 -10.36 -13.06 -26.85
C ASP A 138 -10.93 -13.49 -25.47
N ILE A 139 -11.67 -14.59 -25.43
CA ILE A 139 -12.19 -15.17 -24.18
C ILE A 139 -11.03 -15.68 -23.32
N GLU A 140 -10.11 -16.44 -23.93
CA GLU A 140 -8.94 -16.99 -23.22
C GLU A 140 -8.04 -15.86 -22.69
N ASP A 141 -7.76 -14.83 -23.50
CA ASP A 141 -6.98 -13.67 -23.08
C ASP A 141 -7.63 -12.92 -21.90
N TYR A 142 -8.94 -12.72 -21.94
CA TYR A 142 -9.69 -12.10 -20.84
C TYR A 142 -9.66 -12.95 -19.56
N MET A 143 -9.89 -14.26 -19.69
CA MET A 143 -9.85 -15.19 -18.55
C MET A 143 -8.46 -15.19 -17.93
N ASN A 144 -7.43 -15.32 -18.73
CA ASN A 144 -6.04 -15.33 -18.26
C ASN A 144 -5.67 -14.01 -17.57
N SER A 145 -5.97 -12.88 -18.17
CA SER A 145 -5.70 -11.57 -17.56
C SER A 145 -6.40 -11.42 -16.21
N SER A 146 -7.69 -11.75 -16.14
CA SER A 146 -8.47 -11.65 -14.91
C SER A 146 -7.99 -12.63 -13.82
N LEU A 147 -7.63 -13.87 -14.19
CA LEU A 147 -7.03 -14.82 -13.26
C LEU A 147 -5.68 -14.33 -12.74
N GLY A 148 -4.83 -13.85 -13.63
CA GLY A 148 -3.52 -13.33 -13.27
C GLY A 148 -3.60 -12.16 -12.30
N GLU A 149 -4.51 -11.22 -12.53
CA GLU A 149 -4.77 -10.13 -11.60
C GLU A 149 -5.28 -10.62 -10.23
N ALA A 150 -6.22 -11.55 -10.22
CA ALA A 150 -6.79 -12.07 -8.97
C ALA A 150 -5.74 -12.82 -8.14
N TYR A 151 -4.88 -13.64 -8.76
CA TYR A 151 -3.76 -14.28 -8.09
C TYR A 151 -2.74 -13.27 -7.57
N PHE A 152 -2.37 -12.27 -8.37
CA PHE A 152 -1.48 -11.21 -7.91
C PHE A 152 -2.04 -10.49 -6.70
N MET A 153 -3.30 -10.08 -6.74
CA MET A 153 -3.93 -9.33 -5.65
C MET A 153 -4.05 -10.16 -4.37
N ARG A 154 -4.32 -11.48 -4.46
CA ARG A 154 -4.33 -12.37 -3.30
C ARG A 154 -2.94 -12.47 -2.66
N ALA A 155 -1.90 -12.65 -3.47
CA ALA A 155 -0.52 -12.62 -3.02
C ALA A 155 -0.13 -11.26 -2.41
N PHE A 156 -0.57 -10.17 -3.01
CA PHE A 156 -0.33 -8.82 -2.52
C PHE A 156 -0.90 -8.61 -1.11
N TYR A 157 -2.17 -8.96 -0.88
CA TYR A 157 -2.79 -8.87 0.44
C TYR A 157 -2.07 -9.73 1.48
N MET A 158 -1.79 -10.99 1.13
CA MET A 158 -1.10 -11.91 2.02
C MET A 158 0.32 -11.44 2.37
N PHE A 159 1.08 -10.93 1.40
CA PHE A 159 2.43 -10.43 1.66
C PHE A 159 2.45 -9.18 2.54
N ARG A 160 1.51 -8.24 2.33
CA ARG A 160 1.38 -7.06 3.19
C ARG A 160 1.20 -7.45 4.64
N ALA A 161 0.27 -8.38 4.90
CA ALA A 161 0.02 -8.90 6.24
C ALA A 161 1.19 -9.73 6.79
N ALA A 162 1.77 -10.61 5.97
CA ALA A 162 2.86 -11.49 6.40
C ALA A 162 4.12 -10.73 6.84
N LYS A 163 4.44 -9.60 6.21
CA LYS A 163 5.56 -8.75 6.66
C LYS A 163 5.36 -8.19 8.07
N ILE A 164 4.11 -8.00 8.47
CA ILE A 164 3.73 -7.36 9.74
C ILE A 164 3.44 -8.40 10.81
N PHE A 165 2.72 -9.47 10.46
CA PHE A 165 2.23 -10.46 11.41
C PHE A 165 2.98 -11.80 11.38
N GLY A 166 3.85 -12.02 10.40
CA GLY A 166 4.52 -13.33 10.21
C GLY A 166 3.61 -14.36 9.55
N GLY A 167 3.53 -15.56 10.10
CA GLY A 167 2.67 -16.61 9.58
C GLY A 167 1.18 -16.26 9.70
N MET A 168 0.40 -16.58 8.66
CA MET A 168 -1.02 -16.19 8.51
C MET A 168 -1.91 -17.44 8.37
N PRO A 169 -3.17 -17.41 8.79
CA PRO A 169 -4.16 -18.39 8.37
C PRO A 169 -4.30 -18.44 6.84
N LEU A 170 -4.20 -19.61 6.24
CA LEU A 170 -4.33 -19.78 4.78
C LEU A 170 -5.78 -20.13 4.43
N ILE A 171 -6.41 -19.28 3.64
CA ILE A 171 -7.80 -19.39 3.20
C ILE A 171 -7.79 -19.42 1.66
N PRO A 172 -7.55 -20.59 1.03
CA PRO A 172 -7.35 -20.70 -0.41
C PRO A 172 -8.62 -20.64 -1.27
N THR A 173 -9.79 -20.85 -0.66
CA THR A 173 -11.11 -20.86 -1.34
C THR A 173 -12.16 -20.12 -0.52
N THR A 174 -13.29 -19.78 -1.16
CA THR A 174 -14.41 -19.09 -0.50
C THR A 174 -15.10 -19.93 0.56
N ASP A 175 -15.09 -21.26 0.39
CA ASP A 175 -15.68 -22.27 1.28
C ASP A 175 -14.67 -22.90 2.25
N ALA A 176 -13.39 -22.47 2.22
CA ALA A 176 -12.36 -23.00 3.11
C ALA A 176 -12.77 -22.84 4.58
N ASP A 177 -12.35 -23.81 5.38
CA ASP A 177 -12.49 -23.74 6.84
C ASP A 177 -11.76 -22.49 7.36
N ARG A 178 -12.48 -21.66 8.11
CA ARG A 178 -11.94 -20.44 8.72
C ARG A 178 -11.41 -20.67 10.14
N GLU A 179 -11.71 -21.83 10.74
CA GLU A 179 -11.18 -22.23 12.05
C GLU A 179 -9.85 -22.98 11.91
N VAL A 180 -8.91 -22.40 11.14
CA VAL A 180 -7.57 -22.96 10.91
C VAL A 180 -6.52 -22.19 11.72
N ALA A 181 -5.49 -22.87 12.18
CA ALA A 181 -4.36 -22.24 12.83
C ALA A 181 -3.59 -21.34 11.86
N ARG A 182 -2.84 -20.39 12.41
CA ARG A 182 -1.86 -19.65 11.61
C ARG A 182 -0.82 -20.62 11.05
N ALA A 183 -0.59 -20.55 9.75
CA ALA A 183 0.51 -21.26 9.10
C ALA A 183 1.86 -20.71 9.57
N THR A 184 2.89 -21.49 9.36
CA THR A 184 4.27 -21.01 9.58
C THR A 184 4.65 -19.93 8.55
N ILE A 185 5.72 -19.20 8.81
CA ILE A 185 6.25 -18.23 7.84
C ILE A 185 6.58 -18.91 6.51
N PRO A 186 7.32 -20.03 6.44
CA PRO A 186 7.56 -20.72 5.17
C PRO A 186 6.28 -21.12 4.41
N GLU A 187 5.28 -21.68 5.08
CA GLU A 187 4.00 -22.05 4.44
C GLU A 187 3.24 -20.82 3.93
N THR A 188 3.25 -19.71 4.69
CA THR A 188 2.63 -18.45 4.26
C THR A 188 3.31 -17.90 3.01
N TYR A 189 4.63 -17.92 2.97
CA TYR A 189 5.39 -17.42 1.81
C TYR A 189 5.33 -18.38 0.62
N GLN A 190 5.18 -19.69 0.86
CA GLN A 190 4.88 -20.67 -0.18
C GLN A 190 3.56 -20.34 -0.89
N PHE A 191 2.50 -20.07 -0.14
CA PHE A 191 1.21 -19.66 -0.69
C PHE A 191 1.34 -18.37 -1.55
N ILE A 192 2.04 -17.34 -1.03
CA ILE A 192 2.28 -16.08 -1.73
C ILE A 192 3.07 -16.31 -3.03
N ALA A 193 4.14 -17.11 -2.98
CA ALA A 193 4.97 -17.39 -4.16
C ALA A 193 4.22 -18.18 -5.23
N THR A 194 3.42 -19.17 -4.83
CA THR A 194 2.56 -19.93 -5.74
C THR A 194 1.60 -19.02 -6.49
N ASP A 195 0.95 -18.10 -5.81
CA ASP A 195 0.05 -17.13 -6.44
C ASP A 195 0.77 -16.16 -7.37
N LEU A 196 1.96 -15.66 -7.00
CA LEU A 196 2.75 -14.79 -7.87
C LEU A 196 3.23 -15.49 -9.14
N LEU A 197 3.62 -16.76 -9.04
CA LEU A 197 4.01 -17.54 -10.21
C LEU A 197 2.83 -17.79 -11.15
N LYS A 198 1.63 -18.05 -10.61
CA LYS A 198 0.40 -18.13 -11.42
C LYS A 198 0.05 -16.77 -12.04
N ALA A 199 0.22 -15.67 -11.31
CA ALA A 199 0.04 -14.35 -11.90
C ALA A 199 1.00 -14.10 -13.07
N ILE A 200 2.27 -14.49 -12.95
CA ILE A 200 3.25 -14.38 -14.04
C ILE A 200 2.90 -15.29 -15.22
N GLU A 201 2.34 -16.48 -14.96
CA GLU A 201 1.90 -17.42 -16.00
C GLU A 201 0.71 -16.89 -16.81
N TYR A 202 -0.26 -16.24 -16.16
CA TYR A 202 -1.51 -15.84 -16.77
C TYR A 202 -1.50 -14.41 -17.35
N LEU A 203 -0.76 -13.46 -16.74
CA LEU A 203 -0.76 -12.07 -17.17
C LEU A 203 -0.06 -11.90 -18.54
N PRO A 204 -0.65 -11.11 -19.46
CA PRO A 204 -0.08 -10.88 -20.77
C PRO A 204 1.23 -10.10 -20.70
N GLU A 205 2.15 -10.44 -21.61
CA GLU A 205 3.45 -9.76 -21.73
C GLU A 205 3.33 -8.56 -22.67
N GLU A 206 2.85 -7.44 -22.13
CA GLU A 206 2.68 -6.20 -22.88
C GLU A 206 3.62 -5.11 -22.38
N ASN A 207 4.25 -4.39 -23.32
CA ASN A 207 5.04 -3.21 -22.97
C ASN A 207 4.11 -2.11 -22.42
N ILE A 208 4.53 -1.41 -21.36
CA ILE A 208 3.70 -0.37 -20.69
C ILE A 208 3.25 0.75 -21.64
N ASN A 209 3.98 0.96 -22.75
CA ASN A 209 3.60 1.94 -23.76
C ASN A 209 2.34 1.54 -24.57
N SER A 210 1.92 0.29 -24.51
CA SER A 210 0.70 -0.23 -25.14
C SER A 210 -0.47 -0.40 -24.17
N ILE A 211 -0.24 -0.33 -22.86
CA ILE A 211 -1.28 -0.46 -21.84
C ILE A 211 -2.26 0.72 -21.94
N SER A 212 -3.55 0.41 -21.95
CA SER A 212 -4.61 1.42 -21.95
C SER A 212 -4.60 2.25 -20.65
N LEU A 213 -4.96 3.53 -20.74
CA LEU A 213 -5.13 4.37 -19.55
C LEU A 213 -6.16 3.81 -18.56
N ASN A 214 -7.17 3.08 -19.06
CA ASN A 214 -8.17 2.45 -18.20
C ASN A 214 -7.61 1.29 -17.36
N ASP A 215 -6.54 0.66 -17.85
CA ASP A 215 -5.89 -0.47 -17.20
C ASP A 215 -4.69 -0.02 -16.36
N TYR A 216 -4.38 1.28 -16.38
CA TYR A 216 -3.31 1.84 -15.55
C TYR A 216 -3.66 1.77 -14.06
N GLY A 217 -2.80 1.12 -13.29
CA GLY A 217 -3.03 0.82 -11.87
C GLY A 217 -3.50 -0.61 -11.61
N HIS A 218 -3.90 -1.34 -12.67
CA HIS A 218 -4.11 -2.78 -12.60
C HIS A 218 -2.76 -3.52 -12.57
N ALA A 219 -2.77 -4.71 -11.99
CA ALA A 219 -1.59 -5.57 -12.01
C ALA A 219 -1.32 -6.06 -13.44
N ASN A 220 -0.05 -6.04 -13.82
CA ASN A 220 0.44 -6.60 -15.07
C ASN A 220 1.64 -7.51 -14.78
N ILE A 221 2.16 -8.18 -15.80
CA ILE A 221 3.25 -9.14 -15.63
C ILE A 221 4.51 -8.50 -15.02
N TRP A 222 4.79 -7.24 -15.33
CA TRP A 222 5.96 -6.51 -14.82
C TRP A 222 5.84 -6.23 -13.34
N VAL A 223 4.62 -5.92 -12.89
CA VAL A 223 4.29 -5.80 -11.46
C VAL A 223 4.51 -7.14 -10.77
N ALA A 224 3.98 -8.25 -11.31
CA ALA A 224 4.09 -9.58 -10.70
C ALA A 224 5.55 -10.04 -10.60
N LYS A 225 6.34 -9.90 -11.68
CA LYS A 225 7.78 -10.23 -11.71
C LYS A 225 8.58 -9.42 -10.68
N SER A 226 8.35 -8.12 -10.62
CA SER A 226 9.04 -7.22 -9.70
C SER A 226 8.64 -7.49 -8.24
N PHE A 227 7.37 -7.83 -8.03
CA PHE A 227 6.85 -8.12 -6.70
C PHE A 227 7.37 -9.47 -6.16
N LEU A 228 7.47 -10.48 -7.03
CA LEU A 228 8.11 -11.78 -6.68
C LEU A 228 9.56 -11.57 -6.19
N ALA A 229 10.31 -10.69 -6.84
CA ALA A 229 11.66 -10.35 -6.40
C ALA A 229 11.67 -9.73 -4.99
N ARG A 230 10.76 -8.80 -4.71
CA ARG A 230 10.63 -8.19 -3.37
C ARG A 230 10.25 -9.24 -2.31
N VAL A 231 9.33 -10.14 -2.63
CA VAL A 231 8.91 -11.24 -1.74
C VAL A 231 10.07 -12.19 -1.46
N TYR A 232 10.79 -12.60 -2.50
CA TYR A 232 11.97 -13.46 -2.38
C TYR A 232 13.03 -12.83 -1.48
N MET A 233 13.40 -11.58 -1.72
CA MET A 233 14.44 -10.89 -0.95
C MET A 233 14.03 -10.69 0.51
N TYR A 234 12.76 -10.39 0.76
CA TYR A 234 12.27 -10.25 2.13
C TYR A 234 12.28 -11.61 2.85
N TYR A 235 11.72 -12.65 2.24
CA TYR A 235 11.65 -13.98 2.85
C TYR A 235 13.03 -14.55 3.15
N THR A 236 13.92 -14.61 2.16
CA THR A 236 15.27 -15.17 2.34
C THR A 236 16.09 -14.37 3.36
N GLY A 237 15.95 -13.05 3.32
CA GLY A 237 16.58 -12.16 4.30
C GLY A 237 16.03 -12.35 5.71
N TYR A 238 14.71 -12.39 5.87
CA TYR A 238 14.06 -12.61 7.16
C TYR A 238 14.44 -13.96 7.77
N MET A 239 14.32 -15.04 7.01
CA MET A 239 14.67 -16.38 7.47
C MET A 239 16.14 -16.46 7.89
N THR A 240 17.04 -15.93 7.08
CA THR A 240 18.48 -15.99 7.34
C THR A 240 18.88 -15.07 8.52
N ASN A 241 18.41 -13.84 8.55
CA ASN A 241 18.91 -12.82 9.47
C ASN A 241 18.10 -12.74 10.77
N ILE A 242 16.81 -13.08 10.76
CA ILE A 242 15.93 -13.00 11.94
C ILE A 242 15.69 -14.39 12.52
N GLU A 243 15.22 -15.34 11.73
CA GLU A 243 14.95 -16.72 12.18
C GLU A 243 16.22 -17.56 12.32
N LYS A 244 17.36 -17.10 11.79
CA LYS A 244 18.65 -17.79 11.79
C LYS A 244 18.62 -19.15 11.05
N ILE A 245 17.77 -19.25 10.04
CA ILE A 245 17.64 -20.37 9.12
C ILE A 245 18.16 -19.91 7.77
N ALA A 246 19.39 -20.29 7.44
CA ALA A 246 19.99 -19.91 6.16
C ALA A 246 19.20 -20.52 4.99
N THR A 247 18.73 -19.66 4.09
CA THR A 247 18.06 -20.05 2.85
C THR A 247 18.30 -19.02 1.77
N ASP A 248 18.42 -19.48 0.54
CA ASP A 248 18.48 -18.70 -0.70
C ASP A 248 17.38 -19.13 -1.68
N GLU A 249 16.37 -19.84 -1.19
CA GLU A 249 15.22 -20.32 -1.94
C GLU A 249 13.92 -19.88 -1.29
N LEU A 250 12.93 -19.50 -2.12
CA LEU A 250 11.56 -19.20 -1.70
C LEU A 250 10.68 -20.37 -2.13
N PRO A 251 10.05 -21.12 -1.20
CA PRO A 251 9.21 -22.26 -1.54
C PRO A 251 7.94 -21.83 -2.30
N TYR A 252 7.49 -22.70 -3.21
CA TYR A 252 6.16 -22.69 -3.80
C TYR A 252 5.65 -24.14 -3.95
N ASP A 253 4.40 -24.35 -4.37
CA ASP A 253 3.75 -25.66 -4.32
C ASP A 253 4.49 -26.77 -5.11
N GLU A 254 5.16 -26.42 -6.20
CA GLU A 254 5.84 -27.37 -7.10
C GLU A 254 7.37 -27.36 -6.96
N GLY A 255 7.92 -26.53 -6.05
CA GLY A 255 9.38 -26.42 -5.88
C GLY A 255 9.84 -25.22 -5.10
N SER A 256 10.86 -24.55 -5.61
CA SER A 256 11.37 -23.30 -5.03
C SER A 256 11.84 -22.31 -6.10
N VAL A 257 11.59 -21.03 -5.85
CA VAL A 257 12.13 -19.91 -6.64
C VAL A 257 13.55 -19.66 -6.18
N THR A 258 14.49 -19.71 -7.10
CA THR A 258 15.91 -19.49 -6.83
C THR A 258 16.33 -18.04 -7.08
N LYS A 259 17.51 -17.68 -6.58
CA LYS A 259 18.14 -16.37 -6.87
C LYS A 259 18.26 -16.12 -8.39
N SER A 260 18.58 -17.15 -9.18
CA SER A 260 18.73 -17.01 -10.63
C SER A 260 17.39 -16.77 -11.34
N ASP A 261 16.30 -17.36 -10.87
CA ASP A 261 14.96 -17.12 -11.43
C ASP A 261 14.54 -15.66 -11.20
N VAL A 262 14.76 -15.16 -9.99
CA VAL A 262 14.45 -13.77 -9.63
C VAL A 262 15.28 -12.79 -10.45
N ILE A 263 16.58 -13.04 -10.64
CA ILE A 263 17.44 -12.20 -11.49
C ILE A 263 16.89 -12.20 -12.93
N ALA A 264 16.52 -13.35 -13.48
CA ALA A 264 15.96 -13.42 -14.84
C ALA A 264 14.65 -12.61 -14.97
N HIS A 265 13.77 -12.67 -13.97
CA HIS A 265 12.55 -11.85 -13.95
C HIS A 265 12.84 -10.35 -13.89
N LEU A 266 13.81 -9.92 -13.06
CA LEU A 266 14.19 -8.50 -12.99
C LEU A 266 14.87 -8.03 -14.30
N GLU A 267 15.71 -8.85 -14.92
CA GLU A 267 16.32 -8.55 -16.22
C GLU A 267 15.27 -8.42 -17.33
N ASP A 268 14.23 -9.23 -17.28
CA ASP A 268 13.11 -9.14 -18.21
C ASP A 268 12.34 -7.83 -18.02
N VAL A 269 12.03 -7.44 -16.78
CA VAL A 269 11.44 -6.11 -16.48
C VAL A 269 12.35 -4.98 -16.99
N ILE A 270 13.65 -5.05 -16.75
CA ILE A 270 14.62 -4.01 -17.16
C ILE A 270 14.67 -3.87 -18.69
N ASN A 271 14.61 -4.98 -19.42
CA ASN A 271 14.83 -4.98 -20.87
C ASN A 271 13.57 -4.82 -21.70
N ASN A 272 12.42 -5.30 -21.23
CA ASN A 272 11.23 -5.49 -22.06
C ASN A 272 10.00 -4.70 -21.62
N SER A 273 9.93 -4.26 -20.35
CA SER A 273 8.72 -3.63 -19.81
C SER A 273 8.42 -2.24 -20.39
N GLY A 274 9.43 -1.48 -20.80
CA GLY A 274 9.31 -0.07 -21.17
C GLY A 274 9.36 0.90 -19.98
N HIS A 275 9.49 0.40 -18.76
CA HIS A 275 9.73 1.23 -17.60
C HIS A 275 11.12 1.88 -17.62
N GLY A 276 11.27 3.03 -16.96
CA GLY A 276 12.52 3.77 -16.89
C GLY A 276 12.54 4.80 -15.78
N LEU A 277 13.71 5.26 -15.39
CA LEU A 277 13.84 6.34 -14.40
C LEU A 277 13.35 7.67 -14.98
N VAL A 278 12.57 8.41 -14.22
CA VAL A 278 12.30 9.83 -14.48
C VAL A 278 13.61 10.60 -14.35
N SER A 279 13.87 11.50 -15.27
CA SER A 279 15.17 12.20 -15.39
C SER A 279 15.59 13.01 -14.17
N ASP A 280 14.61 13.57 -13.46
CA ASP A 280 14.82 14.27 -12.18
C ASP A 280 13.88 13.65 -11.14
N PHE A 281 14.47 13.11 -10.08
CA PHE A 281 13.73 12.53 -8.96
C PHE A 281 12.64 13.43 -8.39
N ARG A 282 12.89 14.74 -8.38
CA ARG A 282 11.96 15.71 -7.81
C ARG A 282 10.68 15.84 -8.63
N ASN A 283 10.74 15.53 -9.93
CA ASN A 283 9.60 15.56 -10.84
C ASN A 283 8.61 14.37 -10.65
N LEU A 284 8.97 13.38 -9.85
CA LEU A 284 8.05 12.32 -9.44
C LEU A 284 6.92 12.84 -8.52
N TRP A 285 7.14 13.93 -7.81
CA TRP A 285 6.29 14.36 -6.70
C TRP A 285 5.45 15.57 -7.05
N PRO A 286 4.18 15.64 -6.58
CA PRO A 286 3.25 16.70 -6.97
C PRO A 286 3.69 18.12 -6.65
N TYR A 287 4.55 18.35 -5.66
CA TYR A 287 5.09 19.67 -5.36
C TYR A 287 5.84 20.30 -6.56
N SER A 288 6.34 19.49 -7.48
CA SER A 288 7.02 19.98 -8.68
C SER A 288 6.06 20.62 -9.70
N TYR A 289 4.75 20.41 -9.55
CA TYR A 289 3.72 21.11 -10.31
C TYR A 289 3.53 22.57 -9.87
N VAL A 290 3.92 22.88 -8.65
CA VAL A 290 3.66 24.18 -8.01
C VAL A 290 4.81 25.15 -8.30
N ASN A 291 4.93 25.62 -9.54
CA ASN A 291 5.93 26.57 -9.98
C ASN A 291 5.34 27.67 -10.88
N GLU A 292 6.08 28.75 -11.13
CA GLU A 292 5.63 29.90 -11.93
C GLU A 292 5.23 29.55 -13.38
N SER A 293 5.84 28.53 -13.95
CA SER A 293 5.58 28.16 -15.35
C SER A 293 4.24 27.46 -15.53
N ASN A 294 3.60 27.05 -14.46
CA ASN A 294 2.39 26.25 -14.47
C ASN A 294 1.13 27.09 -14.28
N SER A 295 0.78 27.90 -15.32
CA SER A 295 -0.43 28.73 -15.33
C SER A 295 -1.74 27.92 -15.22
N ILE A 296 -1.68 26.58 -15.37
CA ILE A 296 -2.82 25.68 -15.23
C ILE A 296 -3.21 25.54 -13.75
N TYR A 297 -2.26 25.72 -12.84
CA TYR A 297 -2.50 25.60 -11.40
C TYR A 297 -3.49 26.65 -10.88
N ASN A 298 -3.50 27.83 -11.47
CA ASN A 298 -4.49 28.88 -11.21
C ASN A 298 -4.62 29.83 -12.41
N PRO A 299 -5.69 29.74 -13.23
CA PRO A 299 -5.92 30.65 -14.34
C PRO A 299 -6.11 32.12 -13.90
N ASP A 300 -6.48 32.38 -12.65
CA ASP A 300 -6.65 33.71 -12.06
C ASP A 300 -5.41 34.16 -11.27
N TYR A 301 -4.36 33.37 -11.26
CA TYR A 301 -3.11 33.66 -10.57
C TYR A 301 -2.38 34.82 -11.26
N VAL A 302 -2.20 35.90 -10.57
CA VAL A 302 -1.46 37.07 -11.08
C VAL A 302 0.00 36.65 -11.27
N ALA A 303 0.48 36.66 -12.51
CA ALA A 303 1.86 36.38 -12.83
C ALA A 303 2.80 37.21 -11.97
N GLY A 304 3.60 36.57 -11.14
CA GLY A 304 4.59 37.22 -10.28
C GLY A 304 4.75 36.69 -8.85
N ASP A 305 3.82 35.86 -8.38
CA ASP A 305 3.96 35.21 -7.07
C ASP A 305 4.29 33.72 -7.27
N ALA A 306 5.57 33.36 -7.30
CA ALA A 306 5.99 31.96 -7.29
C ALA A 306 5.43 31.29 -6.04
N ILE A 307 4.56 30.28 -6.23
CA ILE A 307 3.93 29.56 -5.12
C ILE A 307 4.99 28.75 -4.38
N LEU A 308 5.96 28.22 -5.11
CA LEU A 308 7.11 27.50 -4.56
C LEU A 308 8.38 27.94 -5.31
N PRO A 309 9.07 29.00 -4.85
CA PRO A 309 10.25 29.56 -5.53
C PRO A 309 11.32 28.50 -5.81
N TRP A 310 11.58 27.61 -4.86
CA TRP A 310 12.50 26.51 -5.01
C TRP A 310 12.18 25.61 -6.21
N ALA A 311 10.92 25.31 -6.49
CA ALA A 311 10.52 24.50 -7.63
C ALA A 311 10.74 25.25 -8.95
N ALA A 312 10.44 26.54 -8.98
CA ALA A 312 10.68 27.40 -10.14
C ALA A 312 12.18 27.56 -10.43
N ASP A 313 12.99 27.84 -9.44
CA ASP A 313 14.45 28.01 -9.56
C ASP A 313 15.16 26.75 -10.03
N ASN A 314 14.59 25.58 -9.73
CA ASN A 314 15.09 24.28 -10.18
C ASN A 314 14.45 23.79 -11.49
N ASN A 315 13.56 24.58 -12.11
CA ASN A 315 12.83 24.23 -13.33
C ASN A 315 12.08 22.89 -13.22
N LEU A 316 11.48 22.62 -12.06
CA LEU A 316 10.79 21.36 -11.83
C LEU A 316 9.50 21.29 -12.66
N ALA A 317 9.19 20.10 -13.16
CA ALA A 317 8.00 19.80 -13.92
C ALA A 317 7.47 18.42 -13.55
N TRP A 318 6.31 18.39 -12.88
CA TRP A 318 5.70 17.12 -12.49
C TRP A 318 5.39 16.27 -13.72
N VAL A 319 5.80 14.99 -13.68
CA VAL A 319 5.55 14.04 -14.77
C VAL A 319 4.12 13.49 -14.77
N GLY A 320 3.32 13.79 -13.75
CA GLY A 320 1.97 13.25 -13.57
C GLY A 320 1.96 11.91 -12.85
N GLN A 321 0.76 11.35 -12.68
CA GLN A 321 0.55 10.06 -12.02
C GLN A 321 0.28 8.92 -13.01
N ASP A 322 -0.28 9.23 -14.17
CA ASP A 322 -0.91 8.30 -15.09
C ASP A 322 0.05 7.80 -16.19
N GLY A 323 1.19 7.29 -15.85
CA GLY A 323 2.11 6.71 -16.83
C GLY A 323 2.33 7.61 -18.05
N ILE A 324 2.58 7.02 -19.21
CA ILE A 324 2.80 7.76 -20.48
C ILE A 324 1.54 8.43 -21.05
N HIS A 325 0.38 8.05 -20.56
CA HIS A 325 -0.92 8.58 -21.00
C HIS A 325 -1.38 9.79 -20.17
N SER A 326 -0.54 10.29 -19.26
CA SER A 326 -0.89 11.42 -18.42
C SER A 326 -1.24 12.64 -19.24
N THR A 327 -2.40 13.25 -18.95
CA THR A 327 -2.80 14.55 -19.51
C THR A 327 -2.15 15.72 -18.78
N LEU A 328 -1.46 15.48 -17.68
CA LEU A 328 -0.92 16.46 -16.73
C LEU A 328 0.62 16.50 -16.69
N GLY A 329 1.28 15.86 -17.63
CA GLY A 329 2.73 15.84 -17.67
C GLY A 329 3.25 15.00 -18.82
N THR A 330 4.52 14.60 -18.74
CA THR A 330 5.16 13.76 -19.76
C THR A 330 4.86 12.28 -19.61
N GLY A 331 4.13 11.92 -18.54
CA GLY A 331 3.87 10.55 -18.13
C GLY A 331 4.92 10.01 -17.16
N ASN A 332 4.49 9.17 -16.23
CA ASN A 332 5.33 8.59 -15.20
C ASN A 332 5.59 7.10 -15.48
N ASN A 333 6.59 6.82 -16.30
CA ASN A 333 6.99 5.46 -16.62
C ASN A 333 7.93 4.82 -15.58
N GLU A 334 8.23 5.52 -14.48
CA GLU A 334 8.99 4.95 -13.38
C GLU A 334 8.13 4.12 -12.42
N VAL A 335 6.84 4.40 -12.34
CA VAL A 335 5.93 3.67 -11.46
C VAL A 335 5.67 2.26 -12.01
N ILE A 336 6.05 1.24 -11.23
CA ILE A 336 5.75 -0.17 -11.50
C ILE A 336 4.34 -0.50 -11.00
N PHE A 337 4.05 -0.15 -9.73
CA PHE A 337 2.75 -0.38 -9.12
C PHE A 337 2.40 0.78 -8.19
N ALA A 338 1.20 1.31 -8.35
CA ALA A 338 0.67 2.37 -7.51
C ALA A 338 -0.75 2.05 -7.03
N LEU A 339 -1.04 2.44 -5.80
CA LEU A 339 -2.41 2.52 -5.33
C LEU A 339 -2.97 3.88 -5.76
N ARG A 340 -4.00 3.84 -6.60
CA ARG A 340 -4.59 5.04 -7.20
C ARG A 340 -5.72 5.58 -6.35
N PHE A 341 -5.65 6.85 -6.01
CA PHE A 341 -6.62 7.51 -5.15
C PHE A 341 -7.46 8.53 -5.91
N GLY A 342 -8.67 8.74 -5.41
CA GLY A 342 -9.55 9.81 -5.83
C GLY A 342 -9.74 10.85 -4.73
N LEU A 343 -10.69 11.75 -4.92
CA LEU A 343 -11.12 12.65 -3.84
C LEU A 343 -12.11 11.91 -2.95
N GLY A 344 -11.97 12.07 -1.64
CA GLY A 344 -12.84 11.47 -0.63
C GLY A 344 -13.59 12.51 0.19
N ASN A 345 -14.47 12.02 1.05
CA ASN A 345 -15.13 12.80 2.09
C ASN A 345 -15.05 12.07 3.45
N TRP A 346 -15.49 12.74 4.54
CA TRP A 346 -15.49 12.16 5.89
C TRP A 346 -16.57 11.09 6.11
N ASP A 347 -17.48 10.92 5.16
CA ASP A 347 -18.65 10.05 5.32
C ASP A 347 -18.25 8.58 5.02
N TYR A 348 -17.66 7.93 6.01
CA TYR A 348 -17.20 6.55 5.90
C TYR A 348 -18.32 5.51 5.94
N ASP A 349 -19.43 5.85 6.60
CA ASP A 349 -20.47 4.88 6.94
C ASP A 349 -21.70 4.98 6.03
N GLY A 350 -21.75 5.97 5.15
CA GLY A 350 -22.97 6.35 4.43
C GLY A 350 -23.30 5.60 3.16
N GLY A 351 -22.66 4.49 2.82
CA GLY A 351 -23.00 3.67 1.65
C GLY A 351 -22.81 4.33 0.27
N THR A 352 -22.56 5.62 0.23
CA THR A 352 -22.22 6.42 -0.96
C THR A 352 -20.92 7.21 -0.79
N GLY A 353 -20.29 7.16 0.39
CA GLY A 353 -19.04 7.85 0.69
C GLY A 353 -17.88 7.24 -0.08
N GLN A 354 -17.23 8.03 -0.92
CA GLN A 354 -16.05 7.60 -1.62
C GLN A 354 -14.86 7.61 -0.65
N LYS A 355 -14.39 6.42 -0.28
CA LYS A 355 -13.25 6.20 0.62
C LYS A 355 -11.90 6.25 -0.09
N TYR A 356 -11.80 6.97 -1.20
CA TYR A 356 -10.68 6.84 -2.13
C TYR A 356 -9.60 7.91 -1.98
N SER A 357 -9.65 8.72 -0.91
CA SER A 357 -8.64 9.74 -0.64
C SER A 357 -7.38 9.12 -0.04
N ASN A 358 -6.21 9.55 -0.51
CA ASN A 358 -4.95 9.20 0.13
C ASN A 358 -4.80 10.00 1.44
N ARG A 359 -4.81 9.30 2.56
CA ARG A 359 -4.66 9.94 3.88
C ARG A 359 -3.22 10.11 4.35
N MET A 360 -2.26 9.55 3.62
CA MET A 360 -0.86 9.70 3.99
C MET A 360 -0.43 11.18 4.07
N PRO A 361 -0.82 12.05 3.10
CA PRO A 361 -0.53 13.48 3.20
C PRO A 361 -1.15 14.15 4.43
N LEU A 362 -2.33 13.68 4.86
CA LEU A 362 -2.95 14.18 6.08
C LEU A 362 -2.17 13.77 7.33
N TYR A 363 -1.82 12.52 7.46
CA TYR A 363 -1.08 12.00 8.61
C TYR A 363 0.33 12.58 8.70
N MET A 364 1.03 12.62 7.58
CA MET A 364 2.43 13.02 7.50
C MET A 364 2.65 14.53 7.35
N GLY A 365 1.62 15.28 6.95
CA GLY A 365 1.70 16.72 6.73
C GLY A 365 1.84 17.52 8.03
N VAL A 366 2.22 18.78 7.89
CA VAL A 366 2.46 19.70 9.01
C VAL A 366 1.17 19.97 9.78
N ARG A 367 1.22 19.87 11.12
CA ARG A 367 0.02 19.99 11.97
C ARG A 367 -0.52 21.42 12.00
N ASP A 368 -1.84 21.55 11.84
CA ASP A 368 -2.62 22.78 12.06
C ASP A 368 -2.10 24.03 11.32
N HIS A 369 -1.42 23.87 10.19
CA HIS A 369 -0.89 24.99 9.42
C HIS A 369 -1.59 25.16 8.06
N SER A 370 -1.87 26.41 7.71
CA SER A 370 -2.40 26.81 6.40
C SER A 370 -1.31 27.51 5.59
N MET A 371 -0.23 26.81 5.29
CA MET A 371 0.85 27.31 4.45
C MET A 371 0.54 27.04 2.96
N ILE A 372 1.13 27.86 2.08
CA ILE A 372 1.04 27.67 0.64
C ILE A 372 2.43 27.38 0.11
N PRO A 373 2.63 26.30 -0.64
CA PRO A 373 1.65 25.29 -1.12
C PRO A 373 1.40 24.15 -0.11
N PHE A 374 2.15 24.05 0.98
CA PHE A 374 2.06 22.94 1.93
C PHE A 374 0.97 23.21 2.96
N GLY A 375 -0.06 22.37 2.92
CA GLY A 375 -1.26 22.55 3.69
C GLY A 375 -1.28 21.82 5.02
N GLN A 376 -2.44 21.83 5.63
CA GLN A 376 -2.72 21.24 6.92
C GLN A 376 -2.62 19.72 6.90
N GLY A 377 -1.91 19.18 7.89
CA GLY A 377 -1.86 17.75 8.26
C GLY A 377 -2.00 17.55 9.76
N TRP A 378 -1.75 16.33 10.22
CA TRP A 378 -1.81 15.95 11.62
C TRP A 378 -0.45 15.90 12.32
N GLY A 379 0.64 15.96 11.56
CA GLY A 379 2.00 16.02 12.08
C GLY A 379 2.49 14.74 12.73
N TRP A 380 2.04 13.59 12.25
CA TRP A 380 2.38 12.30 12.86
C TRP A 380 3.79 11.79 12.52
N CYS A 381 4.45 12.34 11.52
CA CYS A 381 5.72 11.85 11.01
C CYS A 381 6.74 12.97 10.81
N SER A 382 7.31 13.47 11.91
CA SER A 382 8.47 14.37 11.83
C SER A 382 9.72 13.61 11.38
N VAL A 383 10.55 14.23 10.53
CA VAL A 383 11.80 13.62 10.06
C VAL A 383 12.86 13.63 11.15
N HIS A 384 13.53 12.50 11.34
CA HIS A 384 14.59 12.36 12.33
C HIS A 384 15.80 13.22 11.97
N PRO A 385 16.26 14.15 12.85
CA PRO A 385 17.33 15.09 12.53
C PRO A 385 18.66 14.43 12.16
N THR A 386 18.97 13.29 12.77
CA THR A 386 20.23 12.60 12.48
C THR A 386 20.23 11.99 11.08
N PHE A 387 19.09 11.46 10.61
CA PHE A 387 18.94 11.02 9.23
C PHE A 387 19.19 12.19 8.25
N TYR A 388 18.51 13.30 8.46
CA TYR A 388 18.66 14.50 7.62
C TYR A 388 20.08 15.03 7.60
N ASN A 389 20.74 15.12 8.75
CA ASN A 389 22.10 15.63 8.87
C ASN A 389 23.16 14.69 8.27
N GLY A 390 22.85 13.38 8.22
CA GLY A 390 23.71 12.39 7.55
C GLY A 390 23.60 12.38 6.02
N TRP A 391 22.57 13.02 5.47
CA TRP A 391 22.32 13.08 4.04
C TRP A 391 23.09 14.23 3.39
N SER A 392 23.82 13.96 2.31
CA SER A 392 24.61 14.99 1.60
C SER A 392 23.71 16.06 0.97
N ASP A 393 24.10 17.34 1.09
CA ASP A 393 23.42 18.45 0.43
C ASP A 393 23.63 18.45 -1.11
N THR A 394 24.57 17.68 -1.62
CA THR A 394 24.76 17.50 -3.07
C THR A 394 23.79 16.50 -3.68
N ASP A 395 23.13 15.68 -2.87
CA ASP A 395 22.09 14.76 -3.30
C ASP A 395 20.78 15.52 -3.50
N THR A 396 20.32 15.63 -4.75
CA THR A 396 19.12 16.38 -5.11
C THR A 396 17.85 15.84 -4.45
N ARG A 397 17.85 14.56 -4.05
CA ARG A 397 16.74 13.90 -3.37
C ARG A 397 16.50 14.41 -1.96
N LYS A 398 17.53 14.93 -1.28
CA LYS A 398 17.40 15.50 0.07
C LYS A 398 16.36 16.61 0.10
N ALA A 399 16.54 17.62 -0.74
CA ALA A 399 15.58 18.74 -0.88
C ALA A 399 14.25 18.31 -1.51
N GLY A 400 14.24 17.21 -2.29
CA GLY A 400 13.04 16.62 -2.87
C GLY A 400 12.22 15.75 -1.90
N SER A 401 12.82 15.27 -0.82
CA SER A 401 12.16 14.37 0.13
C SER A 401 11.83 15.03 1.47
N VAL A 402 12.65 15.99 1.90
CA VAL A 402 12.49 16.64 3.21
C VAL A 402 12.08 18.09 3.05
N LEU A 403 11.02 18.46 3.73
CA LEU A 403 10.52 19.83 3.86
C LEU A 403 11.14 20.45 5.10
N THR A 404 11.90 21.53 4.93
CA THR A 404 12.43 22.36 6.02
C THR A 404 11.38 23.38 6.44
N LEU A 405 11.04 23.42 7.73
CA LEU A 405 10.02 24.30 8.27
C LEU A 405 10.62 25.65 8.67
N GLY A 406 9.86 26.73 8.42
CA GLY A 406 10.32 28.11 8.63
C GLY A 406 11.15 28.68 7.47
N ASP A 407 11.22 27.97 6.34
CA ASP A 407 11.96 28.34 5.14
C ASP A 407 11.02 28.93 4.08
N ALA A 408 11.19 30.21 3.73
CA ALA A 408 10.33 30.90 2.76
C ALA A 408 10.50 30.32 1.34
N ASP A 409 11.71 29.90 0.95
CA ASP A 409 11.99 29.34 -0.37
C ASP A 409 11.35 27.95 -0.54
N GLN A 410 11.11 27.27 0.58
CA GLN A 410 10.38 26.01 0.65
C GLN A 410 8.86 26.19 0.88
N GLY A 411 8.33 27.40 0.85
CA GLY A 411 6.91 27.68 1.09
C GLY A 411 6.44 27.49 2.53
N THR A 412 7.36 27.45 3.49
CA THR A 412 7.05 27.22 4.92
C THR A 412 7.42 28.40 5.83
N GLY A 413 7.71 29.57 5.26
CA GLY A 413 8.17 30.75 6.02
C GLY A 413 7.21 31.22 7.12
N SER A 414 5.92 30.93 7.03
CA SER A 414 4.92 31.26 8.04
C SER A 414 4.79 30.23 9.17
N TRP A 415 5.55 29.14 9.12
CA TRP A 415 5.48 28.10 10.14
C TRP A 415 5.95 28.60 11.51
N VAL A 416 5.23 28.17 12.55
CA VAL A 416 5.54 28.44 13.95
C VAL A 416 5.49 27.12 14.71
N ALA A 417 6.56 26.81 15.44
CA ALA A 417 6.68 25.60 16.26
C ALA A 417 5.61 25.52 17.36
N GLY A 418 5.39 24.32 17.87
CA GLY A 418 4.59 24.09 19.08
C GLY A 418 3.18 23.57 18.82
N LYS A 419 2.97 22.97 17.65
CA LYS A 419 1.67 22.37 17.30
C LYS A 419 1.63 20.85 17.48
N SER A 420 2.78 20.19 17.46
CA SER A 420 2.89 18.74 17.55
C SER A 420 3.73 18.29 18.74
N ASN A 421 3.54 17.03 19.14
CA ASN A 421 4.50 16.29 19.94
C ASN A 421 5.63 15.77 19.04
N GLN A 422 6.80 15.52 19.62
CA GLN A 422 8.00 15.05 18.90
C GLN A 422 8.30 15.86 17.62
N GLU A 423 7.93 17.13 17.65
CA GLU A 423 8.05 18.04 16.51
C GLU A 423 9.53 18.39 16.30
N THR A 424 9.99 18.25 15.06
CA THR A 424 11.26 18.76 14.56
C THR A 424 11.02 19.90 13.57
N THR A 425 12.07 20.50 13.04
CA THR A 425 11.95 21.49 11.97
C THR A 425 11.90 20.83 10.58
N LEU A 426 11.68 19.53 10.51
CA LEU A 426 11.81 18.72 9.32
C LEU A 426 10.57 17.83 9.16
N MET A 427 9.97 17.84 7.95
CA MET A 427 8.80 17.03 7.62
C MET A 427 8.99 16.31 6.29
N ASN A 428 8.21 15.26 6.06
CA ASN A 428 8.13 14.61 4.77
C ASN A 428 7.57 15.55 3.70
N LYS A 429 8.21 15.60 2.52
CA LYS A 429 7.80 16.44 1.40
C LYS A 429 7.10 15.65 0.29
N LYS A 430 7.36 14.35 0.17
CA LYS A 430 6.79 13.49 -0.88
C LYS A 430 5.27 13.30 -0.71
N TYR A 431 4.85 13.02 0.51
CA TYR A 431 3.44 12.84 0.91
C TYR A 431 3.09 13.89 1.95
N THR A 432 2.70 15.05 1.47
CA THR A 432 2.21 16.15 2.32
C THR A 432 1.09 16.86 1.58
N THR A 433 0.11 17.36 2.31
CA THR A 433 -1.03 18.07 1.73
C THR A 433 -0.56 19.29 0.95
N LEU A 434 -1.00 19.40 -0.30
CA LEU A 434 -0.75 20.56 -1.16
C LEU A 434 -2.04 21.34 -1.37
N GLN A 435 -1.97 22.65 -1.24
CA GLN A 435 -3.11 23.56 -1.30
C GLN A 435 -2.76 24.88 -1.97
N HIS A 436 -3.76 25.62 -2.39
CA HIS A 436 -3.62 26.95 -2.93
C HIS A 436 -4.74 27.88 -2.43
N ASN A 437 -4.58 29.18 -2.60
CA ASN A 437 -5.63 30.16 -2.33
C ASN A 437 -6.59 30.24 -3.53
N GLY A 438 -7.87 29.93 -3.32
CA GLY A 438 -8.95 30.17 -4.26
C GLY A 438 -9.80 31.36 -3.82
N ASP A 439 -10.74 31.78 -4.66
CA ASP A 439 -11.64 32.90 -4.37
C ASP A 439 -12.52 32.64 -3.13
N ASP A 440 -12.87 31.39 -2.87
CA ASP A 440 -13.70 30.95 -1.74
C ASP A 440 -12.89 30.45 -0.53
N GLY A 441 -11.57 30.60 -0.54
CA GLY A 441 -10.69 30.16 0.53
C GLY A 441 -9.59 29.19 0.06
N VAL A 442 -8.97 28.49 1.02
CA VAL A 442 -7.89 27.57 0.73
C VAL A 442 -8.44 26.21 0.28
N LEU A 443 -8.00 25.72 -0.86
CA LEU A 443 -8.46 24.51 -1.50
C LEU A 443 -7.30 23.56 -1.79
N GLY A 444 -7.57 22.25 -1.81
CA GLY A 444 -6.57 21.23 -2.16
C GLY A 444 -6.14 21.32 -3.62
N MET A 445 -4.84 21.11 -3.88
CA MET A 445 -4.27 21.20 -5.22
C MET A 445 -4.95 20.25 -6.23
N PHE A 446 -5.22 19.02 -5.82
CA PHE A 446 -5.82 18.01 -6.69
C PHE A 446 -7.24 18.33 -7.14
N TYR A 447 -7.98 19.14 -6.37
CA TYR A 447 -9.28 19.66 -6.77
C TYR A 447 -9.20 20.43 -8.10
N TYR A 448 -8.17 21.26 -8.27
CA TYR A 448 -7.96 22.01 -9.51
C TYR A 448 -7.39 21.17 -10.62
N ILE A 449 -6.41 20.35 -10.31
CA ILE A 449 -5.74 19.51 -11.31
C ILE A 449 -6.74 18.61 -12.03
N TYR A 450 -7.68 18.00 -11.29
CA TYR A 450 -8.65 17.06 -11.85
C TYR A 450 -10.04 17.66 -12.12
N ASN A 451 -10.19 19.01 -12.00
CA ASN A 451 -11.44 19.72 -12.27
C ASN A 451 -12.65 19.08 -11.56
N MET A 452 -12.53 18.81 -10.28
CA MET A 452 -13.53 18.09 -9.49
C MET A 452 -14.46 19.08 -8.76
N ASN A 453 -15.77 18.87 -8.83
CA ASN A 453 -16.81 19.79 -8.37
C ASN A 453 -17.20 19.64 -6.89
N ASN A 454 -16.30 19.29 -5.99
CA ASN A 454 -16.69 19.08 -4.59
C ASN A 454 -15.91 19.98 -3.63
N ALA A 455 -16.62 20.78 -2.85
CA ALA A 455 -16.13 21.81 -1.96
C ALA A 455 -15.93 21.34 -0.51
N ASP A 456 -15.58 20.08 -0.28
CA ASP A 456 -15.41 19.53 1.07
C ASP A 456 -13.95 19.63 1.58
N PRO A 457 -13.72 19.54 2.89
CA PRO A 457 -12.54 20.11 3.54
C PRO A 457 -11.20 19.52 3.07
N MET A 458 -10.23 20.40 2.95
CA MET A 458 -8.83 20.23 2.52
C MET A 458 -8.14 18.92 2.93
N GLN A 459 -8.53 18.36 4.05
CA GLN A 459 -7.86 17.21 4.66
C GLN A 459 -8.06 15.89 3.88
N LEU A 460 -9.08 15.82 3.03
CA LEU A 460 -9.44 14.59 2.30
C LEU A 460 -9.30 14.72 0.78
N TRP A 461 -8.66 15.77 0.28
CA TRP A 461 -8.54 16.02 -1.16
C TRP A 461 -7.20 15.63 -1.74
N ALA A 462 -6.55 14.66 -1.13
CA ALA A 462 -5.33 14.11 -1.68
C ALA A 462 -5.67 12.93 -2.60
N ALA A 463 -5.74 13.20 -3.88
CA ALA A 463 -5.79 12.19 -4.93
C ALA A 463 -4.38 11.78 -5.41
N GLN A 464 -3.38 12.03 -4.59
CA GLN A 464 -2.01 11.60 -4.88
C GLN A 464 -1.92 10.10 -4.79
N ASP A 465 -1.41 9.47 -5.86
CA ASP A 465 -1.15 8.04 -5.88
C ASP A 465 -0.04 7.68 -4.87
N PHE A 466 -0.20 6.53 -4.24
CA PHE A 466 0.86 5.95 -3.43
C PHE A 466 1.70 5.00 -4.31
N TYR A 467 2.95 5.36 -4.56
CA TYR A 467 3.87 4.54 -5.34
C TYR A 467 4.37 3.37 -4.50
N TYR A 468 3.71 2.23 -4.65
CA TYR A 468 4.06 1.02 -3.90
C TYR A 468 5.37 0.40 -4.38
N MET A 469 5.64 0.49 -5.69
CA MET A 469 6.88 0.04 -6.31
C MET A 469 7.26 0.93 -7.49
N ARG A 470 8.54 1.30 -7.58
CA ARG A 470 9.11 2.10 -8.67
C ARG A 470 10.25 1.36 -9.37
N TYR A 471 10.55 1.74 -10.61
CA TYR A 471 11.62 1.14 -11.39
C TYR A 471 13.01 1.26 -10.72
N ALA A 472 13.23 2.29 -9.92
CA ALA A 472 14.42 2.39 -9.08
C ALA A 472 14.58 1.18 -8.13
N ASP A 473 13.47 0.61 -7.63
CA ASP A 473 13.52 -0.58 -6.78
C ASP A 473 13.95 -1.83 -7.57
N VAL A 474 13.43 -1.99 -8.79
CA VAL A 474 13.86 -3.05 -9.72
C VAL A 474 15.37 -2.98 -9.96
N LEU A 475 15.89 -1.80 -10.25
CA LEU A 475 17.33 -1.59 -10.48
C LEU A 475 18.18 -1.91 -9.25
N LEU A 476 17.73 -1.48 -8.05
CA LEU A 476 18.48 -1.70 -6.81
C LEU A 476 18.37 -3.14 -6.32
N MET A 477 17.21 -3.80 -6.48
CA MET A 477 17.07 -5.24 -6.21
C MET A 477 17.97 -6.07 -7.15
N HIS A 478 17.97 -5.74 -8.44
CA HIS A 478 18.84 -6.40 -9.41
C HIS A 478 20.32 -6.23 -9.03
N SER A 479 20.76 -4.99 -8.71
CA SER A 479 22.14 -4.72 -8.27
C SER A 479 22.51 -5.47 -7.00
N GLU A 480 21.60 -5.59 -6.02
CA GLU A 480 21.82 -6.34 -4.78
C GLU A 480 21.99 -7.84 -5.05
N LEU A 481 21.13 -8.42 -5.88
CA LEU A 481 21.16 -9.85 -6.20
C LEU A 481 22.35 -10.25 -7.09
N THR A 482 22.70 -9.42 -8.06
CA THR A 482 23.82 -9.69 -8.99
C THR A 482 25.18 -9.26 -8.45
N GLU A 483 25.19 -8.51 -7.34
CA GLU A 483 26.40 -7.91 -6.77
C GLU A 483 27.13 -7.00 -7.78
N THR A 484 26.37 -6.25 -8.59
CA THR A 484 26.87 -5.31 -9.60
C THR A 484 26.45 -3.87 -9.28
N ALA A 485 27.22 -2.92 -9.79
CA ALA A 485 26.95 -1.50 -9.55
C ALA A 485 26.08 -0.84 -10.64
N ASP A 486 25.62 -1.56 -11.66
CA ASP A 486 25.01 -0.96 -12.84
C ASP A 486 23.68 -0.25 -12.51
N GLY A 487 22.75 -0.93 -11.86
CA GLY A 487 21.47 -0.34 -11.41
C GLY A 487 21.69 0.70 -10.32
N LEU A 488 22.56 0.41 -9.36
CA LEU A 488 22.98 1.33 -8.30
C LEU A 488 23.45 2.67 -8.89
N ASN A 489 24.34 2.62 -9.87
CA ASN A 489 24.93 3.84 -10.44
C ASN A 489 23.94 4.62 -11.31
N LYS A 490 22.97 3.97 -11.97
CA LYS A 490 21.88 4.68 -12.66
C LYS A 490 21.04 5.51 -11.69
N VAL A 491 20.70 4.96 -10.53
CA VAL A 491 19.94 5.68 -9.49
C VAL A 491 20.76 6.84 -8.92
N ARG A 492 22.05 6.62 -8.67
CA ARG A 492 22.98 7.66 -8.18
C ARG A 492 23.18 8.80 -9.17
N GLU A 493 23.39 8.48 -10.44
CA GLU A 493 23.55 9.47 -11.50
C GLU A 493 22.32 10.39 -11.60
N ARG A 494 21.11 9.81 -11.56
CA ARG A 494 19.87 10.58 -11.53
C ARG A 494 19.79 11.53 -10.33
N ALA A 495 20.35 11.15 -9.18
CA ALA A 495 20.43 11.97 -7.98
C ALA A 495 21.56 13.03 -8.01
N GLY A 496 22.33 13.09 -9.08
CA GLY A 496 23.49 13.98 -9.21
C GLY A 496 24.74 13.51 -8.46
N LEU A 497 24.85 12.22 -8.16
CA LEU A 497 25.94 11.63 -7.40
C LEU A 497 26.93 10.88 -8.31
N GLU A 498 28.21 10.91 -7.93
CA GLU A 498 29.24 10.14 -8.60
C GLU A 498 29.00 8.62 -8.49
N ALA A 499 29.43 7.89 -9.51
CA ALA A 499 29.40 6.44 -9.51
C ALA A 499 30.24 5.85 -8.37
N THR A 500 29.83 4.70 -7.86
CA THR A 500 30.54 3.97 -6.81
C THR A 500 30.69 2.50 -7.16
N ALA A 501 31.65 1.81 -6.55
CA ALA A 501 31.75 0.37 -6.64
C ALA A 501 30.57 -0.28 -5.88
N TYR A 502 30.17 -1.48 -6.30
CA TYR A 502 29.21 -2.25 -5.57
C TYR A 502 29.72 -2.60 -4.15
N SER A 503 28.85 -2.44 -3.20
CA SER A 503 28.90 -3.08 -1.89
C SER A 503 27.48 -3.13 -1.34
N LEU A 504 27.17 -4.09 -0.48
CA LEU A 504 25.86 -4.16 0.15
C LEU A 504 25.55 -2.89 0.96
N GLU A 505 26.56 -2.29 1.58
CA GLU A 505 26.40 -1.03 2.31
C GLU A 505 26.06 0.15 1.40
N ALA A 506 26.62 0.17 0.17
CA ALA A 506 26.23 1.17 -0.82
C ALA A 506 24.78 0.99 -1.27
N ILE A 507 24.31 -0.25 -1.46
CA ILE A 507 22.90 -0.55 -1.74
C ILE A 507 22.00 -0.10 -0.58
N LYS A 508 22.34 -0.44 0.66
CA LYS A 508 21.57 -0.05 1.86
C LYS A 508 21.44 1.46 1.97
N THR A 509 22.51 2.18 1.74
CA THR A 509 22.55 3.65 1.78
C THR A 509 21.73 4.24 0.64
N GLU A 510 21.87 3.71 -0.58
CA GLU A 510 21.13 4.19 -1.73
C GLU A 510 19.62 3.98 -1.57
N ARG A 511 19.20 2.79 -1.14
CA ARG A 511 17.78 2.48 -0.86
C ARG A 511 17.21 3.37 0.24
N MET A 512 17.98 3.66 1.28
CA MET A 512 17.55 4.53 2.38
C MET A 512 17.19 5.94 1.88
N TYR A 513 18.02 6.54 1.00
CA TYR A 513 17.76 7.88 0.46
C TYR A 513 16.75 7.88 -0.67
N GLU A 514 16.80 6.90 -1.56
CA GLU A 514 15.89 6.78 -2.69
C GLU A 514 14.43 6.59 -2.25
N PHE A 515 14.21 5.68 -1.30
CA PHE A 515 12.88 5.31 -0.83
C PHE A 515 12.52 5.92 0.53
N ALA A 516 13.22 6.99 0.93
CA ALA A 516 12.85 7.70 2.17
C ALA A 516 11.35 8.04 2.14
N PHE A 517 10.63 7.65 3.20
CA PHE A 517 9.19 7.92 3.42
C PHE A 517 8.22 7.19 2.48
N GLU A 518 8.68 6.17 1.76
CA GLU A 518 7.87 5.36 0.84
C GLU A 518 7.48 3.98 1.43
N GLY A 519 7.60 3.79 2.74
CA GLY A 519 7.19 2.55 3.41
C GLY A 519 8.11 1.35 3.18
N VAL A 520 9.33 1.55 2.71
CA VAL A 520 10.27 0.47 2.36
C VAL A 520 11.30 0.22 3.48
N ARG A 521 11.75 1.28 4.14
CA ARG A 521 12.93 1.26 5.02
C ARG A 521 12.85 0.24 6.15
N TRP A 522 11.73 0.14 6.87
CA TRP A 522 11.58 -0.81 7.96
C TRP A 522 11.79 -2.25 7.50
N PHE A 523 11.16 -2.63 6.40
CA PHE A 523 11.24 -3.98 5.87
C PHE A 523 12.64 -4.31 5.33
N ASP A 524 13.35 -3.33 4.79
CA ASP A 524 14.75 -3.45 4.42
C ASP A 524 15.64 -3.69 5.65
N LEU A 525 15.45 -2.93 6.74
CA LEU A 525 16.17 -3.14 7.99
C LEU A 525 15.93 -4.54 8.57
N VAL A 526 14.69 -5.00 8.55
CA VAL A 526 14.33 -6.34 9.03
C VAL A 526 15.00 -7.43 8.19
N ARG A 527 14.86 -7.40 6.86
CA ARG A 527 15.43 -8.43 6.00
C ARG A 527 16.96 -8.49 6.02
N TRP A 528 17.64 -7.37 6.28
CA TRP A 528 19.08 -7.34 6.44
C TRP A 528 19.55 -7.69 7.86
N GLY A 529 18.64 -7.73 8.83
CA GLY A 529 18.98 -7.93 10.24
C GLY A 529 19.65 -6.70 10.88
N ASP A 530 19.41 -5.52 10.34
CA ASP A 530 20.05 -4.26 10.76
C ASP A 530 19.22 -3.47 11.78
N VAL A 531 18.08 -3.97 12.21
CA VAL A 531 17.17 -3.24 13.09
C VAL A 531 17.85 -2.83 14.39
N GLU A 532 18.62 -3.73 15.04
CA GLU A 532 19.31 -3.40 16.28
C GLU A 532 20.39 -2.33 16.07
N THR A 533 21.10 -2.36 14.95
CA THR A 533 22.12 -1.36 14.61
C THR A 533 21.48 0.00 14.38
N SER A 534 20.39 0.03 13.66
CA SER A 534 19.59 1.23 13.44
C SER A 534 19.01 1.76 14.74
N ASN A 535 18.49 0.88 15.60
CA ASN A 535 17.94 1.25 16.91
C ASN A 535 19.01 1.86 17.84
N ASN A 536 20.25 1.41 17.79
CA ASN A 536 21.34 2.08 18.50
C ASN A 536 21.54 3.53 18.03
N TYR A 537 21.22 3.83 16.80
CA TYR A 537 21.15 5.18 16.25
C TYR A 537 20.02 5.99 16.89
N TYR A 538 18.83 5.38 17.11
CA TYR A 538 17.69 6.00 17.78
C TYR A 538 17.80 6.07 19.28
N SER A 539 18.50 5.15 19.91
CA SER A 539 18.70 5.16 21.36
C SER A 539 19.58 6.32 21.81
N SER A 540 20.30 6.99 20.89
CA SER A 540 20.98 8.25 21.17
C SER A 540 19.94 9.36 21.30
N PRO A 541 19.80 10.01 22.47
CA PRO A 541 18.78 11.03 22.67
C PRO A 541 18.93 12.20 21.70
N ILE A 542 17.82 12.61 21.11
CA ILE A 542 17.70 13.83 20.31
C ILE A 542 16.79 14.85 21.01
N THR A 543 16.90 16.09 20.62
CA THR A 543 16.01 17.17 21.09
C THR A 543 14.82 17.29 20.14
N VAL A 544 13.62 17.28 20.72
CA VAL A 544 12.34 17.48 20.03
C VAL A 544 11.52 18.56 20.76
N SER A 545 10.48 19.05 20.13
CA SER A 545 9.48 19.91 20.80
C SER A 545 8.20 19.12 21.03
N ASN A 546 7.69 19.12 22.26
CA ASN A 546 6.36 18.60 22.59
C ASN A 546 5.43 19.75 22.88
N ALA A 547 4.59 20.11 21.90
CA ALA A 547 3.69 21.24 21.97
C ALA A 547 4.38 22.55 22.43
N GLY A 548 5.58 22.82 21.91
CA GLY A 548 6.39 24.01 22.22
C GLY A 548 7.32 23.86 23.43
N VAL A 549 7.33 22.71 24.09
CA VAL A 549 8.24 22.42 25.22
C VAL A 549 9.36 21.50 24.75
N GLU A 550 10.60 21.95 24.92
CA GLU A 550 11.77 21.14 24.58
C GLU A 550 11.80 19.84 25.42
N ALA A 551 12.04 18.71 24.78
CA ALA A 551 12.10 17.40 25.39
C ALA A 551 13.23 16.56 24.75
N SER A 552 13.72 15.59 25.52
CA SER A 552 14.63 14.56 25.01
C SER A 552 13.82 13.36 24.55
N TYR A 553 14.15 12.83 23.38
CA TYR A 553 13.49 11.68 22.80
C TYR A 553 14.49 10.61 22.38
N SER A 554 14.19 9.37 22.68
CA SER A 554 14.91 8.19 22.21
C SER A 554 13.98 6.97 22.25
N VAL A 555 14.26 5.98 21.43
CA VAL A 555 13.44 4.75 21.29
C VAL A 555 14.32 3.53 21.57
N THR A 556 13.72 2.48 22.10
CA THR A 556 14.38 1.18 22.29
C THR A 556 13.62 0.11 21.54
N TYR A 557 14.26 -0.50 20.58
CA TYR A 557 13.69 -1.62 19.84
C TYR A 557 13.53 -2.86 20.74
N ARG A 558 12.46 -3.57 20.52
CA ARG A 558 12.14 -4.82 21.22
C ARG A 558 12.54 -6.01 20.36
N ALA A 559 13.80 -6.44 20.48
CA ALA A 559 14.36 -7.50 19.62
C ALA A 559 13.61 -8.84 19.72
N GLU A 560 12.96 -9.10 20.86
CA GLU A 560 12.13 -10.27 21.09
C GLU A 560 10.91 -10.35 20.18
N THR A 561 10.46 -9.23 19.57
CA THR A 561 9.35 -9.21 18.61
C THR A 561 9.76 -9.72 17.23
N LYS A 562 11.05 -9.87 16.96
CA LYS A 562 11.58 -10.28 15.66
C LYS A 562 11.13 -9.39 14.49
N GLY A 563 10.81 -8.13 14.76
CA GLY A 563 10.30 -7.18 13.76
C GLY A 563 8.82 -7.34 13.44
N LEU A 564 8.10 -8.23 14.12
CA LEU A 564 6.67 -8.46 13.91
C LEU A 564 5.82 -7.65 14.87
N SER A 565 4.63 -7.28 14.43
CA SER A 565 3.59 -6.66 15.26
C SER A 565 2.77 -7.71 16.02
N ALA A 566 2.00 -7.25 17.01
CA ALA A 566 1.04 -8.07 17.71
C ALA A 566 -0.07 -8.57 16.77
N ILE A 567 -0.47 -9.83 16.90
CA ILE A 567 -1.74 -10.30 16.33
C ILE A 567 -2.88 -9.60 17.08
N PRO A 568 -3.87 -9.02 16.38
CA PRO A 568 -4.97 -8.33 17.03
C PRO A 568 -5.66 -9.22 18.07
N GLN A 569 -5.83 -8.71 19.27
CA GLN A 569 -6.39 -9.49 20.38
C GLN A 569 -7.86 -9.89 20.14
N SER A 570 -8.61 -9.08 19.39
CA SER A 570 -9.95 -9.43 18.94
C SER A 570 -9.94 -10.69 18.06
N GLU A 571 -8.99 -10.80 17.13
CA GLU A 571 -8.87 -11.94 16.22
C GLU A 571 -8.44 -13.22 16.97
N ILE A 572 -7.52 -13.10 17.95
CA ILE A 572 -7.21 -14.22 18.85
C ILE A 572 -8.45 -14.70 19.59
N ARG A 573 -9.28 -13.79 20.10
CA ARG A 573 -10.55 -14.15 20.76
C ARG A 573 -11.56 -14.78 19.80
N LEU A 574 -11.72 -14.21 18.60
CA LEU A 574 -12.63 -14.71 17.57
C LEU A 574 -12.24 -16.10 17.08
N SER A 575 -10.94 -16.41 17.02
CA SER A 575 -10.46 -17.75 16.67
C SER A 575 -10.62 -18.78 17.81
N ASN A 576 -11.33 -18.47 18.90
CA ASN A 576 -11.41 -19.34 20.09
C ASN A 576 -10.05 -19.74 20.66
N GLY A 577 -9.03 -18.91 20.48
CA GLY A 577 -7.67 -19.15 20.97
C GLY A 577 -6.84 -20.08 20.07
N ILE A 578 -7.29 -20.36 18.83
CA ILE A 578 -6.50 -21.09 17.84
C ILE A 578 -5.29 -20.27 17.41
N TYR A 579 -5.43 -18.94 17.29
CA TYR A 579 -4.30 -18.07 16.96
C TYR A 579 -3.40 -17.83 18.17
N SER A 580 -2.11 -18.11 18.01
CA SER A 580 -1.09 -17.75 19.00
C SER A 580 -0.61 -16.31 18.77
N GLN A 581 -0.23 -15.63 19.85
CA GLN A 581 0.39 -14.31 19.76
C GLN A 581 1.82 -14.41 19.22
N ASN A 582 2.31 -13.35 18.59
CA ASN A 582 3.70 -13.22 18.17
C ASN A 582 4.65 -13.07 19.37
N PRO A 583 5.94 -13.46 19.21
CA PRO A 583 6.94 -13.30 20.25
C PRO A 583 7.02 -11.86 20.75
N GLY A 584 7.17 -11.66 22.06
CA GLY A 584 7.33 -10.34 22.66
C GLY A 584 6.04 -9.56 22.90
N TRP A 585 4.89 -10.07 22.47
CA TRP A 585 3.59 -9.38 22.59
C TRP A 585 2.63 -10.06 23.58
#